data_8f0a4da3e686bc6e54de1a7bd3f9c14f
#
_entry.id   8f0a4da3e686bc6e54de1a7bd3f9c14f
#
_cell.length_a   1.000
_cell.length_b   1.000
_cell.length_c   1.000
_cell.angle_alpha   90.00
_cell.angle_beta   90.00
_cell.angle_gamma   90.00
#
_symmetry.space_group_name_H-M   'P 1'
#
loop_
_entity.id
_entity.type
_entity.pdbx_description
1 polymer ?
#
loop_
_entity_poly.entity_id
_entity_poly.type
_entity_poly.pdbx_seq_one_letter_code
_entity_poly.pdbx_strand_id
1 'polypeptide(L)'
;MKILSLDVSGNYSSIAMLNDDEVNSFTQTHDRKDRPNWDKLFTSIGFNSREDFDSLDGLAFACGPGSYTALRITASFLKAIAEVKTLPLVAISNLESIAQEASTWIDDEETKIYVAIEADTKESYFCNYQKNNNTLKQISVETVLQMDELSDLLNQDDLSLIHI
;
A
#
# COMPACT_ATOMS: atom_id res chain seq x y z
N MET A 1 -11.35 -17.46 0.96
CA MET A 1 -11.61 -16.04 0.58
C MET A 1 -10.55 -15.59 -0.40
N LYS A 2 -10.94 -15.04 -1.54
CA LYS A 2 -10.00 -14.58 -2.58
C LYS A 2 -10.07 -13.06 -2.75
N ILE A 3 -8.98 -12.37 -2.47
CA ILE A 3 -8.88 -10.91 -2.59
C ILE A 3 -7.74 -10.57 -3.55
N LEU A 4 -8.05 -9.76 -4.55
CA LEU A 4 -7.06 -9.17 -5.45
C LEU A 4 -6.70 -7.78 -4.97
N SER A 5 -5.40 -7.50 -4.80
CA SER A 5 -4.90 -6.17 -4.47
C SER A 5 -3.93 -5.63 -5.52
N LEU A 6 -3.93 -4.31 -5.70
CA LEU A 6 -3.14 -3.64 -6.73
C LEU A 6 -2.58 -2.31 -6.21
N ASP A 7 -1.28 -2.12 -6.39
CA ASP A 7 -0.58 -0.86 -6.19
C ASP A 7 0.30 -0.52 -7.40
N VAL A 8 0.06 0.63 -8.00
CA VAL A 8 0.89 1.18 -9.09
C VAL A 8 1.27 2.63 -8.81
N SER A 9 1.26 3.03 -7.55
CA SER A 9 1.38 4.43 -7.11
C SER A 9 2.81 4.97 -7.08
N GLY A 10 3.82 4.10 -7.19
CA GLY A 10 5.25 4.45 -7.10
C GLY A 10 6.06 4.08 -8.34
N ASN A 11 7.35 3.89 -8.15
CA ASN A 11 8.27 3.35 -9.16
C ASN A 11 8.16 1.84 -9.32
N TYR A 12 7.35 1.22 -8.47
CA TYR A 12 7.01 -0.19 -8.48
C TYR A 12 5.54 -0.34 -8.75
N SER A 13 5.19 -1.38 -9.48
CA SER A 13 3.80 -1.81 -9.62
C SER A 13 3.69 -3.22 -9.09
N SER A 14 2.80 -3.41 -8.16
CA SER A 14 2.59 -4.66 -7.46
C SER A 14 1.16 -5.13 -7.62
N ILE A 15 1.01 -6.43 -7.77
CA ILE A 15 -0.26 -7.13 -7.72
C ILE A 15 -0.14 -8.29 -6.74
N ALA A 16 -1.16 -8.52 -5.94
CA ALA A 16 -1.20 -9.68 -5.06
C ALA A 16 -2.59 -10.30 -5.03
N MET A 17 -2.61 -11.61 -4.92
CA MET A 17 -3.79 -12.42 -4.72
C MET A 17 -3.67 -13.13 -3.38
N LEU A 18 -4.54 -12.80 -2.45
CA LEU A 18 -4.77 -13.57 -1.26
C LEU A 18 -5.79 -14.66 -1.59
N ASN A 19 -5.47 -15.92 -1.32
CA ASN A 19 -6.36 -17.06 -1.42
C ASN A 19 -6.33 -17.82 -0.09
N ASP A 20 -7.36 -17.61 0.72
CA ASP A 20 -7.42 -18.01 2.12
C ASP A 20 -6.22 -17.48 2.93
N ASP A 21 -5.22 -18.29 3.22
CA ASP A 21 -4.01 -17.93 3.96
C ASP A 21 -2.76 -17.83 3.06
N GLU A 22 -2.90 -18.07 1.76
CA GLU A 22 -1.78 -18.02 0.80
C GLU A 22 -1.81 -16.71 0.03
N VAL A 23 -0.63 -16.07 -0.05
CA VAL A 23 -0.43 -14.86 -0.87
C VAL A 23 0.46 -15.18 -2.05
N ASN A 24 -0.08 -15.00 -3.26
CA ASN A 24 0.70 -14.99 -4.50
C ASN A 24 0.84 -13.54 -4.96
N SER A 25 2.07 -13.05 -5.11
CA SER A 25 2.32 -11.68 -5.50
C SER A 25 3.40 -11.53 -6.56
N PHE A 26 3.32 -10.43 -7.30
CA PHE A 26 4.32 -10.06 -8.28
C PHE A 26 4.52 -8.55 -8.25
N THR A 27 5.80 -8.15 -8.32
CA THR A 27 6.20 -6.75 -8.39
C THR A 27 7.10 -6.52 -9.60
N GLN A 28 6.86 -5.44 -10.31
CA GLN A 28 7.73 -4.98 -11.40
C GLN A 28 8.19 -3.55 -11.15
N THR A 29 9.44 -3.28 -11.48
CA THR A 29 9.97 -1.91 -11.56
C THR A 29 9.65 -1.30 -12.91
N HIS A 30 9.42 0.00 -12.94
CA HIS A 30 9.30 0.78 -14.16
C HIS A 30 9.78 2.21 -13.91
N ASP A 31 10.26 2.89 -14.95
CA ASP A 31 10.56 4.30 -14.84
C ASP A 31 9.27 5.11 -14.66
N ARG A 32 9.33 6.23 -13.94
CA ARG A 32 8.17 7.11 -13.70
C ARG A 32 7.42 7.54 -14.96
N LYS A 33 8.07 7.51 -16.12
CA LYS A 33 7.50 7.86 -17.43
C LYS A 33 6.83 6.68 -18.13
N ASP A 34 7.12 5.47 -17.70
CA ASP A 34 6.59 4.26 -18.31
C ASP A 34 5.25 3.89 -17.65
N ARG A 35 4.40 3.27 -18.45
CA ARG A 35 3.16 2.71 -17.92
C ARG A 35 3.42 1.30 -17.38
N PRO A 36 2.78 0.91 -16.26
CA PRO A 36 2.82 -0.47 -15.81
C PRO A 36 2.39 -1.41 -16.92
N ASN A 37 3.08 -2.53 -17.05
CA ASN A 37 2.63 -3.60 -17.94
C ASN A 37 1.52 -4.40 -17.25
N TRP A 38 0.28 -4.00 -17.48
CA TRP A 38 -0.92 -4.60 -16.89
C TRP A 38 -1.05 -6.08 -17.22
N ASP A 39 -0.81 -6.48 -18.48
CA ASP A 39 -0.90 -7.88 -18.88
C ASP A 39 0.09 -8.74 -18.10
N LYS A 40 1.31 -8.25 -17.92
CA LYS A 40 2.33 -8.94 -17.13
C LYS A 40 1.94 -9.03 -15.65
N LEU A 41 1.36 -7.98 -15.06
CA LEU A 41 0.88 -8.00 -13.69
C LEU A 41 -0.18 -9.10 -13.51
N PHE A 42 -1.23 -9.09 -14.30
CA PHE A 42 -2.32 -10.05 -14.16
C PHE A 42 -1.90 -11.48 -14.50
N THR A 43 -1.15 -11.70 -15.58
CA THR A 43 -0.71 -13.05 -15.95
C THR A 43 0.25 -13.66 -14.94
N SER A 44 1.04 -12.84 -14.22
CA SER A 44 1.99 -13.34 -13.20
C SER A 44 1.31 -13.96 -11.98
N ILE A 45 0.07 -13.61 -11.71
CA ILE A 45 -0.75 -14.19 -10.63
C ILE A 45 -1.79 -15.19 -11.14
N GLY A 46 -1.70 -15.57 -12.43
CA GLY A 46 -2.58 -16.56 -13.05
C GLY A 46 -3.86 -16.02 -13.66
N PHE A 47 -4.03 -14.69 -13.73
CA PHE A 47 -5.18 -14.06 -14.39
C PHE A 47 -4.91 -13.92 -15.90
N ASN A 48 -5.57 -14.75 -16.70
CA ASN A 48 -5.40 -14.80 -18.14
C ASN A 48 -6.66 -14.43 -18.91
N SER A 49 -7.80 -14.35 -18.23
CA SER A 49 -9.10 -14.11 -18.83
C SER A 49 -9.99 -13.24 -17.91
N ARG A 50 -11.13 -12.81 -18.45
CA ARG A 50 -12.14 -12.04 -17.67
C ARG A 50 -12.87 -12.89 -16.66
N GLU A 51 -12.99 -14.19 -16.92
CA GLU A 51 -13.64 -15.17 -16.07
C GLU A 51 -12.89 -15.37 -14.76
N ASP A 52 -11.56 -15.09 -14.73
CA ASP A 52 -10.76 -15.20 -13.52
C ASP A 52 -11.24 -14.25 -12.41
N PHE A 53 -11.82 -13.10 -12.79
CA PHE A 53 -12.45 -12.18 -11.85
C PHE A 53 -13.76 -12.71 -11.21
N ASP A 54 -14.37 -13.74 -11.77
CA ASP A 54 -15.61 -14.33 -11.23
C ASP A 54 -15.34 -15.14 -9.96
N SER A 55 -14.10 -15.50 -9.71
CA SER A 55 -13.67 -16.25 -8.52
C SER A 55 -13.32 -15.38 -7.31
N LEU A 56 -13.38 -14.04 -7.45
CA LEU A 56 -12.99 -13.11 -6.39
C LEU A 56 -14.12 -12.85 -5.41
N ASP A 57 -13.74 -12.70 -4.13
CA ASP A 57 -14.63 -12.27 -3.05
C ASP A 57 -14.48 -10.76 -2.76
N GLY A 58 -13.40 -10.13 -3.21
CA GLY A 58 -13.15 -8.72 -2.97
C GLY A 58 -11.94 -8.17 -3.71
N LEU A 59 -11.85 -6.84 -3.72
CA LEU A 59 -10.77 -6.08 -4.33
C LEU A 59 -10.19 -5.08 -3.32
N ALA A 60 -8.89 -4.82 -3.43
CA ALA A 60 -8.20 -3.79 -2.67
C ALA A 60 -7.26 -2.98 -3.57
N PHE A 61 -6.99 -1.73 -3.22
CA PHE A 61 -6.02 -0.90 -3.93
C PHE A 61 -5.32 0.07 -3.00
N ALA A 62 -4.07 0.41 -3.34
CA ALA A 62 -3.34 1.47 -2.69
C ALA A 62 -3.97 2.83 -3.04
N CYS A 63 -4.44 3.56 -2.01
CA CYS A 63 -5.08 4.87 -2.22
C CYS A 63 -4.12 6.05 -2.02
N GLY A 64 -2.86 5.78 -1.77
CA GLY A 64 -1.81 6.78 -1.59
C GLY A 64 -1.27 6.83 -0.16
N PRO A 65 -0.31 7.73 0.10
CA PRO A 65 0.28 8.72 -0.82
C PRO A 65 1.08 8.11 -1.98
N GLY A 66 1.11 8.80 -3.14
CA GLY A 66 1.82 8.35 -4.32
C GLY A 66 1.42 9.13 -5.58
N SER A 67 1.78 8.61 -6.74
CA SER A 67 1.47 9.24 -8.03
C SER A 67 -0.04 9.44 -8.23
N TYR A 68 -0.49 10.68 -8.25
CA TYR A 68 -1.90 11.05 -8.41
C TYR A 68 -2.57 10.40 -9.63
N THR A 69 -1.88 10.41 -10.77
CA THR A 69 -2.40 9.81 -12.01
C THR A 69 -2.55 8.30 -11.87
N ALA A 70 -1.54 7.65 -11.31
CA ALA A 70 -1.53 6.20 -11.13
C ALA A 70 -2.62 5.75 -10.14
N LEU A 71 -2.76 6.44 -9.01
CA LEU A 71 -3.81 6.20 -8.02
C LEU A 71 -5.21 6.27 -8.66
N ARG A 72 -5.48 7.30 -9.49
CA ARG A 72 -6.78 7.45 -10.15
C ARG A 72 -7.05 6.36 -11.19
N ILE A 73 -6.03 5.96 -11.95
CA ILE A 73 -6.17 4.89 -12.94
C ILE A 73 -6.52 3.58 -12.23
N THR A 74 -5.77 3.22 -11.18
CA THR A 74 -6.01 2.00 -10.40
C THR A 74 -7.38 2.00 -9.75
N ALA A 75 -7.74 3.08 -9.07
CA ALA A 75 -9.04 3.22 -8.41
C ALA A 75 -10.19 3.11 -9.42
N SER A 76 -10.09 3.78 -10.58
CA SER A 76 -11.12 3.75 -11.61
C SER A 76 -11.25 2.35 -12.24
N PHE A 77 -10.14 1.68 -12.49
CA PHE A 77 -10.10 0.34 -13.05
C PHE A 77 -10.76 -0.68 -12.11
N LEU A 78 -10.31 -0.72 -10.84
CA LEU A 78 -10.85 -1.68 -9.87
C LEU A 78 -12.30 -1.35 -9.48
N LYS A 79 -12.68 -0.07 -9.42
CA LYS A 79 -14.06 0.34 -9.19
C LYS A 79 -14.99 -0.15 -10.30
N ALA A 80 -14.55 -0.09 -11.55
CA ALA A 80 -15.34 -0.61 -12.67
C ALA A 80 -15.55 -2.14 -12.56
N ILE A 81 -14.51 -2.88 -12.16
CA ILE A 81 -14.64 -4.34 -11.92
C ILE A 81 -15.57 -4.61 -10.74
N ALA A 82 -15.37 -3.89 -9.62
CA ALA A 82 -16.18 -4.04 -8.42
C ALA A 82 -17.67 -3.82 -8.70
N GLU A 83 -18.01 -2.80 -9.49
CA GLU A 83 -19.38 -2.48 -9.87
C GLU A 83 -19.99 -3.59 -10.74
N VAL A 84 -19.26 -4.05 -11.77
CA VAL A 84 -19.75 -5.09 -12.70
C VAL A 84 -19.92 -6.44 -12.01
N LYS A 85 -19.01 -6.78 -11.11
CA LYS A 85 -19.00 -8.08 -10.40
C LYS A 85 -19.69 -8.04 -9.04
N THR A 86 -20.16 -6.87 -8.61
CA THR A 86 -20.77 -6.65 -7.29
C THR A 86 -19.84 -7.07 -6.14
N LEU A 87 -18.55 -6.72 -6.25
CA LEU A 87 -17.52 -7.03 -5.27
C LEU A 87 -17.29 -5.86 -4.31
N PRO A 88 -16.99 -6.12 -3.03
CA PRO A 88 -16.47 -5.09 -2.15
C PRO A 88 -15.11 -4.59 -2.64
N LEU A 89 -14.88 -3.28 -2.51
CA LEU A 89 -13.64 -2.62 -2.87
C LEU A 89 -13.12 -1.83 -1.67
N VAL A 90 -11.89 -2.12 -1.24
CA VAL A 90 -11.23 -1.48 -0.10
C VAL A 90 -10.06 -0.63 -0.57
N ALA A 91 -10.00 0.60 -0.07
CA ALA A 91 -8.86 1.49 -0.24
C ALA A 91 -7.92 1.36 0.97
N ILE A 92 -6.63 1.16 0.73
CA ILE A 92 -5.61 0.96 1.76
C ILE A 92 -4.55 2.04 1.61
N SER A 93 -4.22 2.72 2.72
CA SER A 93 -3.15 3.71 2.73
C SER A 93 -1.78 3.05 2.53
N ASN A 94 -0.91 3.69 1.73
CA ASN A 94 0.47 3.25 1.58
C ASN A 94 1.25 3.38 2.88
N LEU A 95 0.96 4.41 3.70
CA LEU A 95 1.54 4.56 5.03
C LEU A 95 1.12 3.42 5.97
N GLU A 96 -0.15 3.02 5.92
CA GLU A 96 -0.66 1.88 6.69
C GLU A 96 -0.04 0.56 6.25
N SER A 97 0.11 0.34 4.94
CA SER A 97 0.74 -0.87 4.39
C SER A 97 2.20 -1.00 4.85
N ILE A 98 2.95 0.10 4.83
CA ILE A 98 4.34 0.15 5.32
C ILE A 98 4.39 -0.11 6.83
N ALA A 99 3.49 0.51 7.60
CA ALA A 99 3.42 0.30 9.03
C ALA A 99 3.09 -1.16 9.38
N GLN A 100 2.19 -1.78 8.63
CA GLN A 100 1.82 -3.18 8.80
C GLN A 100 3.00 -4.12 8.51
N GLU A 101 3.72 -3.89 7.42
CA GLU A 101 4.94 -4.64 7.07
C GLU A 101 6.00 -4.47 8.16
N ALA A 102 6.30 -3.21 8.56
CA ALA A 102 7.25 -2.90 9.62
C ALA A 102 6.90 -3.59 10.95
N SER A 103 5.62 -3.70 11.27
CA SER A 103 5.15 -4.33 12.50
C SER A 103 5.52 -5.81 12.59
N THR A 104 5.74 -6.48 11.46
CA THR A 104 6.15 -7.89 11.41
C THR A 104 7.62 -8.10 11.74
N TRP A 105 8.44 -7.05 11.63
CA TRP A 105 9.89 -7.11 11.90
C TRP A 105 10.26 -6.74 13.34
N ILE A 106 9.28 -6.23 14.10
CA ILE A 106 9.47 -5.74 15.46
C ILE A 106 8.94 -6.79 16.43
N ASP A 107 9.82 -7.30 17.30
CA ASP A 107 9.45 -8.33 18.29
C ASP A 107 8.71 -7.76 19.51
N ASP A 108 8.89 -6.45 19.79
CA ASP A 108 8.25 -5.80 20.92
C ASP A 108 6.72 -5.81 20.81
N GLU A 109 6.06 -6.17 21.91
CA GLU A 109 4.60 -6.24 21.98
C GLU A 109 3.92 -4.86 21.93
N GLU A 110 4.60 -3.81 22.42
CA GLU A 110 4.12 -2.44 22.37
C GLU A 110 5.17 -1.52 21.77
N THR A 111 4.92 -1.00 20.58
CA THR A 111 5.86 -0.11 19.88
C THR A 111 5.13 0.92 19.05
N LYS A 112 5.65 2.14 19.04
CA LYS A 112 5.22 3.17 18.09
C LYS A 112 5.98 3.01 16.79
N ILE A 113 5.26 3.05 15.68
CA ILE A 113 5.81 2.97 14.33
C ILE A 113 5.53 4.30 13.64
N TYR A 114 6.58 4.96 13.19
CA TYR A 114 6.53 6.21 12.46
C TYR A 114 6.82 5.92 11.00
N VAL A 115 5.91 6.31 10.13
CA VAL A 115 6.05 6.07 8.69
C VAL A 115 6.12 7.40 7.96
N ALA A 116 7.14 7.54 7.12
CA ALA A 116 7.30 8.71 6.25
C ALA A 116 7.57 8.27 4.81
N ILE A 117 6.88 8.88 3.85
CA ILE A 117 7.09 8.70 2.41
C ILE A 117 7.44 10.07 1.83
N GLU A 118 8.53 10.15 1.07
CA GLU A 118 8.93 11.39 0.40
C GLU A 118 7.81 11.89 -0.53
N ALA A 119 7.38 13.13 -0.33
CA ALA A 119 6.39 13.80 -1.15
C ALA A 119 7.06 14.69 -2.21
N ASP A 120 8.04 15.47 -1.79
CA ASP A 120 8.89 16.34 -2.60
C ASP A 120 10.22 16.56 -1.86
N THR A 121 11.16 17.30 -2.44
CA THR A 121 12.51 17.52 -1.89
C THR A 121 12.57 18.09 -0.46
N LYS A 122 11.46 18.64 0.03
CA LYS A 122 11.36 19.25 1.37
C LYS A 122 10.20 18.74 2.22
N GLU A 123 9.40 17.85 1.68
CA GLU A 123 8.16 17.41 2.31
C GLU A 123 8.05 15.89 2.34
N SER A 124 7.46 15.36 3.39
CA SER A 124 7.13 13.95 3.54
C SER A 124 5.69 13.77 3.99
N TYR A 125 5.00 12.82 3.42
CA TYR A 125 3.78 12.27 3.99
C TYR A 125 4.13 11.48 5.23
N PHE A 126 3.39 11.68 6.30
CA PHE A 126 3.72 11.14 7.62
C PHE A 126 2.50 10.65 8.37
N CYS A 127 2.67 9.55 9.10
CA CYS A 127 1.68 9.02 10.01
C CYS A 127 2.31 8.16 11.12
N ASN A 128 1.67 8.15 12.28
CA ASN A 128 2.07 7.34 13.42
C ASN A 128 1.09 6.22 13.67
N TYR A 129 1.62 5.07 14.02
CA TYR A 129 0.89 3.87 14.37
C TYR A 129 1.36 3.33 15.72
N GLN A 130 0.47 2.68 16.45
CA GLN A 130 0.76 1.92 17.65
C GLN A 130 0.57 0.44 17.36
N LYS A 131 1.64 -0.34 17.52
CA LYS A 131 1.59 -1.79 17.59
C LYS A 131 1.23 -2.18 19.03
N ASN A 132 0.23 -3.05 19.18
CA ASN A 132 -0.11 -3.73 20.43
C ASN A 132 -0.27 -5.20 20.09
N ASN A 133 0.69 -6.01 20.48
CA ASN A 133 0.76 -7.41 20.08
C ASN A 133 0.64 -7.58 18.54
N ASN A 134 -0.40 -8.26 18.08
CA ASN A 134 -0.68 -8.49 16.66
C ASN A 134 -1.61 -7.45 16.03
N THR A 135 -1.91 -6.37 16.74
CA THR A 135 -2.79 -5.31 16.21
C THR A 135 -2.00 -4.04 15.95
N LEU A 136 -2.29 -3.42 14.82
CA LEU A 136 -1.77 -2.11 14.45
C LEU A 136 -2.91 -1.09 14.49
N LYS A 137 -2.71 0.05 15.14
CA LYS A 137 -3.68 1.13 15.22
C LYS A 137 -3.05 2.44 14.81
N GLN A 138 -3.67 3.13 13.88
CA GLN A 138 -3.32 4.51 13.54
C GLN A 138 -3.60 5.43 14.75
N ILE A 139 -2.63 6.25 15.14
CA ILE A 139 -2.72 7.16 16.31
C ILE A 139 -2.62 8.64 15.94
N SER A 140 -2.24 8.97 14.71
CA SER A 140 -2.29 10.33 14.18
C SER A 140 -3.04 10.37 12.85
N VAL A 141 -3.47 11.56 12.45
CA VAL A 141 -3.98 11.78 11.09
C VAL A 141 -2.79 11.79 10.13
N GLU A 142 -2.98 11.22 8.95
CA GLU A 142 -2.00 11.35 7.86
C GLU A 142 -1.82 12.83 7.51
N THR A 143 -0.58 13.30 7.48
CA THR A 143 -0.24 14.71 7.27
C THR A 143 0.99 14.85 6.38
N VAL A 144 1.25 16.07 5.93
CA VAL A 144 2.51 16.44 5.27
C VAL A 144 3.34 17.22 6.27
N LEU A 145 4.59 16.81 6.47
CA LEU A 145 5.58 17.50 7.31
C LEU A 145 6.71 18.02 6.44
N GLN A 146 7.27 19.16 6.85
CA GLN A 146 8.55 19.62 6.30
C GLN A 146 9.67 18.72 6.83
N MET A 147 10.75 18.56 6.06
CA MET A 147 11.87 17.68 6.43
C MET A 147 12.56 18.09 7.73
N ASP A 148 12.59 19.38 8.06
CA ASP A 148 13.10 19.87 9.34
C ASP A 148 12.18 19.51 10.51
N GLU A 149 10.86 19.63 10.37
CA GLU A 149 9.89 19.19 11.37
C GLU A 149 9.98 17.67 11.61
N LEU A 150 10.13 16.88 10.54
CA LEU A 150 10.32 15.43 10.63
C LEU A 150 11.62 15.10 11.38
N SER A 151 12.72 15.81 11.07
CA SER A 151 14.00 15.63 11.73
C SER A 151 13.93 15.95 13.22
N ASP A 152 13.25 17.03 13.59
CA ASP A 152 13.05 17.44 15.00
C ASP A 152 12.23 16.40 15.77
N LEU A 153 11.21 15.84 15.12
CA LEU A 153 10.34 14.81 15.70
C LEU A 153 11.13 13.52 15.98
N LEU A 154 12.00 13.13 15.05
CA LEU A 154 12.85 11.94 15.17
C LEU A 154 13.94 12.07 16.23
N ASN A 155 14.42 13.29 16.50
CA ASN A 155 15.42 13.57 17.53
C ASN A 155 14.84 13.63 18.95
N GLN A 156 13.51 13.77 19.12
CA GLN A 156 12.86 13.88 20.42
C GLN A 156 12.56 12.53 21.07
N ASP A 157 12.39 11.50 20.28
CA ASP A 157 12.10 10.14 20.74
C ASP A 157 13.29 9.22 20.38
N ASP A 158 13.58 8.25 21.24
CA ASP A 158 14.60 7.19 21.00
C ASP A 158 14.05 6.20 19.94
N LEU A 159 14.00 6.65 18.67
CA LEU A 159 13.20 6.02 17.62
C LEU A 159 14.04 5.12 16.70
N SER A 160 13.52 3.92 16.46
CA SER A 160 13.90 3.13 15.28
C SER A 160 13.07 3.58 14.07
N LEU A 161 13.67 4.38 13.19
CA LEU A 161 13.05 4.82 11.94
C LEU A 161 13.20 3.75 10.86
N ILE A 162 12.08 3.36 10.23
CA ILE A 162 12.11 2.63 8.97
C ILE A 162 11.86 3.64 7.85
N HIS A 163 12.92 3.98 7.13
CA HIS A 163 12.85 4.79 5.93
C HIS A 163 12.83 3.85 4.72
N ILE A 164 11.81 3.95 3.89
CA ILE A 164 11.70 3.25 2.61
C ILE A 164 11.60 4.28 1.48
#